data_ac6737762bdfa4997ef14563af2e4127
#
_entry.id   ac6737762bdfa4997ef14563af2e4127
#
_cell.length_a   1.000
_cell.length_b   1.000
_cell.length_c   1.000
_cell.angle_alpha   90.00
_cell.angle_beta   90.00
_cell.angle_gamma   90.00
#
_symmetry.space_group_name_H-M   'P 1'
#
loop_
_entity.id
_entity.type
_entity.pdbx_description
1 polymer ?
#
loop_
_entity_poly.entity_id
_entity_poly.type
_entity_poly.pdbx_seq_one_letter_code
_entity_poly.pdbx_strand_id
1 'polypeptide(L)'
;MAGGTLADVQSLARGENRPAPLDASGSITVSVTGAAVDVSALLLTAAGRVRSDQDLVFFNNPVGPGVRYAPDGVTVDTRGVPAEIETVAITASLDGSGPATFGGVPLRATVGSELDFPMTGLTTETAVVGVEISDADGWKVRAV
;
A
#
# COMPACT_ATOMS: atom_id res chain seq x y z
N MET A 1 -25.47 1.63 -13.78
CA MET A 1 -24.89 2.89 -13.89
C MET A 1 -23.36 2.89 -13.93
N ALA A 2 -22.84 2.55 -15.06
CA ALA A 2 -21.40 2.39 -15.19
C ALA A 2 -20.63 3.70 -14.93
N GLY A 3 -21.21 4.83 -15.27
CA GLY A 3 -20.57 6.12 -15.04
C GLY A 3 -20.38 6.43 -13.56
N GLY A 4 -21.27 5.93 -12.70
CA GLY A 4 -21.14 6.14 -11.27
C GLY A 4 -19.92 5.47 -10.67
N THR A 5 -19.47 4.36 -11.25
CA THR A 5 -18.29 3.65 -10.76
C THR A 5 -17.04 4.50 -10.84
N LEU A 6 -16.82 5.20 -11.96
CA LEU A 6 -15.65 6.07 -12.10
C LEU A 6 -15.77 7.31 -11.21
N ALA A 7 -16.98 7.84 -11.05
CA ALA A 7 -17.22 8.99 -10.19
C ALA A 7 -17.01 8.67 -8.71
N ASP A 8 -17.08 7.40 -8.34
CA ASP A 8 -16.94 6.97 -6.95
C ASP A 8 -15.49 6.81 -6.50
N VAL A 9 -14.53 6.90 -7.42
CA VAL A 9 -13.12 6.88 -7.05
C VAL A 9 -12.77 8.19 -6.34
N GLN A 10 -12.21 8.09 -5.13
CA GLN A 10 -11.90 9.22 -4.28
C GLN A 10 -10.39 9.37 -4.14
N SER A 11 -9.91 10.60 -4.27
CA SER A 11 -8.52 10.94 -4.00
C SER A 11 -8.28 11.08 -2.51
N LEU A 12 -7.17 10.51 -2.04
CA LEU A 12 -6.68 10.71 -0.68
C LEU A 12 -5.69 11.86 -0.66
N ALA A 13 -5.81 12.72 0.33
CA ALA A 13 -4.78 13.70 0.65
C ALA A 13 -3.79 13.09 1.63
N ARG A 14 -2.55 13.60 1.63
CA ARG A 14 -1.51 13.13 2.54
C ARG A 14 -1.99 13.23 4.00
N GLY A 15 -1.85 12.13 4.73
CA GLY A 15 -2.30 12.04 6.13
C GLY A 15 -3.77 11.70 6.30
N GLU A 16 -4.54 11.64 5.23
CA GLU A 16 -5.96 11.32 5.31
C GLU A 16 -6.20 9.85 5.63
N ASN A 17 -7.19 9.59 6.48
CA ASN A 17 -7.67 8.25 6.81
C ASN A 17 -9.04 8.01 6.21
N ARG A 18 -9.26 6.79 5.72
CA ARG A 18 -10.55 6.32 5.22
C ARG A 18 -10.78 4.88 5.65
N PRO A 19 -12.04 4.44 5.78
CA PRO A 19 -12.33 3.01 5.92
C PRO A 19 -11.71 2.25 4.75
N ALA A 20 -11.12 1.09 5.02
CA ALA A 20 -10.50 0.28 3.98
C ALA A 20 -11.58 -0.32 3.07
N PRO A 21 -11.48 -0.17 1.73
CA PRO A 21 -12.45 -0.73 0.80
C PRO A 21 -12.19 -2.23 0.58
N LEU A 22 -12.59 -3.04 1.55
CA LEU A 22 -12.41 -4.48 1.49
C LEU A 22 -13.37 -5.12 0.50
N ASP A 23 -12.90 -6.15 -0.21
CA ASP A 23 -13.79 -6.96 -1.04
C ASP A 23 -14.61 -7.94 -0.18
N ALA A 24 -15.43 -8.79 -0.82
CA ALA A 24 -16.29 -9.73 -0.11
C ALA A 24 -15.51 -10.75 0.73
N SER A 25 -14.25 -11.01 0.40
CA SER A 25 -13.39 -11.94 1.16
C SER A 25 -12.64 -11.26 2.30
N GLY A 26 -12.76 -9.94 2.46
CA GLY A 26 -12.02 -9.17 3.44
C GLY A 26 -10.61 -8.80 2.98
N SER A 27 -10.37 -8.81 1.67
CA SER A 27 -9.06 -8.49 1.10
C SER A 27 -9.05 -7.10 0.46
N ILE A 28 -7.86 -6.51 0.40
CA ILE A 28 -7.63 -5.23 -0.25
C ILE A 28 -6.33 -5.30 -1.02
N THR A 29 -6.33 -4.79 -2.25
CA THR A 29 -5.13 -4.73 -3.08
C THR A 29 -4.65 -3.30 -3.20
N VAL A 30 -3.35 -3.10 -3.00
CA VAL A 30 -2.70 -1.80 -3.18
C VAL A 30 -1.72 -1.92 -4.33
N SER A 31 -1.89 -1.08 -5.34
CA SER A 31 -1.02 -1.02 -6.51
C SER A 31 -0.31 0.33 -6.54
N VAL A 32 0.94 0.35 -7.01
CA VAL A 32 1.70 1.60 -7.18
C VAL A 32 2.11 1.71 -8.65
N THR A 33 1.79 2.84 -9.24
CA THR A 33 2.05 3.13 -10.66
C THR A 33 2.74 4.47 -10.82
N GLY A 34 3.23 4.76 -12.02
CA GLY A 34 3.89 6.02 -12.36
C GLY A 34 5.38 5.89 -12.63
N ALA A 35 6.00 4.80 -12.21
CA ALA A 35 7.41 4.50 -12.48
C ALA A 35 7.65 3.00 -12.31
N ALA A 36 8.82 2.54 -12.74
CA ALA A 36 9.26 1.18 -12.49
C ALA A 36 9.71 1.08 -11.02
N VAL A 37 8.89 0.48 -10.20
CA VAL A 37 9.11 0.39 -8.76
C VAL A 37 9.03 -1.05 -8.28
N ASP A 38 9.74 -1.33 -7.17
CA ASP A 38 9.54 -2.51 -6.37
C ASP A 38 8.60 -2.15 -5.22
N VAL A 39 7.47 -2.84 -5.14
CA VAL A 39 6.50 -2.66 -4.08
C VAL A 39 6.78 -3.68 -2.98
N SER A 40 6.66 -3.27 -1.74
CA SER A 40 6.81 -4.16 -0.61
C SER A 40 5.81 -3.81 0.49
N ALA A 41 5.61 -4.76 1.40
CA ALA A 41 4.74 -4.58 2.55
C ALA A 41 5.51 -4.95 3.82
N LEU A 42 5.40 -4.11 4.83
CA LEU A 42 5.95 -4.35 6.16
C LEU A 42 4.80 -4.56 7.13
N LEU A 43 4.79 -5.72 7.79
CA LEU A 43 3.82 -6.01 8.83
C LEU A 43 4.41 -5.52 10.16
N LEU A 44 3.77 -4.52 10.75
CA LEU A 44 4.31 -3.82 11.91
C LEU A 44 3.43 -4.06 13.14
N THR A 45 4.08 -4.31 14.27
CA THR A 45 3.42 -4.37 15.56
C THR A 45 3.03 -2.95 16.02
N ALA A 46 2.33 -2.84 17.15
CA ALA A 46 2.00 -1.56 17.75
C ALA A 46 3.24 -0.71 18.06
N ALA A 47 4.40 -1.34 18.25
CA ALA A 47 5.67 -0.63 18.45
C ALA A 47 6.30 -0.13 17.14
N GLY A 48 5.68 -0.39 16.00
CA GLY A 48 6.19 0.01 14.69
C GLY A 48 7.34 -0.85 14.20
N ARG A 49 7.39 -2.11 14.59
CA ARG A 49 8.49 -3.03 14.25
C ARG A 49 7.98 -4.30 13.61
N VAL A 50 8.77 -4.87 12.70
CA VAL A 50 8.56 -6.22 12.21
C VAL A 50 8.96 -7.23 13.28
N ARG A 51 8.26 -8.37 13.34
CA ARG A 51 8.58 -9.44 14.29
C ARG A 51 9.77 -10.28 13.82
N SER A 52 9.88 -10.47 12.50
CA SER A 52 10.94 -11.24 11.87
C SER A 52 11.00 -10.91 10.38
N ASP A 53 11.95 -11.52 9.66
CA ASP A 53 12.09 -11.35 8.21
C ASP A 53 10.85 -11.77 7.43
N GLN A 54 10.02 -12.65 7.98
CA GLN A 54 8.78 -13.08 7.35
C GLN A 54 7.72 -11.97 7.29
N ASP A 55 7.88 -10.92 8.07
CA ASP A 55 6.98 -9.77 8.08
C ASP A 55 7.34 -8.73 7.01
N LEU A 56 8.39 -8.97 6.22
CA LEU A 56 8.71 -8.18 5.03
C LEU A 56 8.31 -8.99 3.80
N VAL A 57 7.32 -8.52 3.09
CA VAL A 57 6.79 -9.17 1.88
C VAL A 57 7.22 -8.37 0.66
N PHE A 58 7.95 -9.02 -0.24
CA PHE A 58 8.47 -8.40 -1.46
C PHE A 58 8.82 -9.51 -2.46
N PHE A 59 9.49 -9.20 -3.58
CA PHE A 59 9.71 -10.17 -4.66
C PHE A 59 10.49 -11.42 -4.21
N ASN A 60 11.41 -11.31 -3.25
CA ASN A 60 12.17 -12.46 -2.72
C ASN A 60 11.46 -13.19 -1.58
N ASN A 61 10.38 -12.63 -1.04
CA ASN A 61 9.55 -13.25 -0.03
C ASN A 61 8.10 -12.89 -0.32
N PRO A 62 7.51 -13.50 -1.36
CA PRO A 62 6.24 -13.02 -1.92
C PRO A 62 5.00 -13.33 -1.08
N VAL A 63 5.12 -14.18 -0.07
CA VAL A 63 3.98 -14.55 0.78
C VAL A 63 4.36 -14.40 2.24
N GLY A 64 3.65 -13.55 2.95
CA GLY A 64 3.75 -13.39 4.39
C GLY A 64 2.41 -13.68 5.06
N PRO A 65 2.30 -13.49 6.39
CA PRO A 65 1.05 -13.74 7.11
C PRO A 65 -0.06 -12.77 6.68
N GLY A 66 -1.01 -13.25 5.87
CA GLY A 66 -2.12 -12.43 5.37
C GLY A 66 -1.76 -11.43 4.28
N VAL A 67 -0.52 -11.48 3.76
CA VAL A 67 -0.06 -10.51 2.75
C VAL A 67 0.63 -11.25 1.62
N ARG A 68 0.34 -10.87 0.38
CA ARG A 68 0.90 -11.48 -0.81
C ARG A 68 1.39 -10.43 -1.78
N TYR A 69 2.60 -10.62 -2.27
CA TYR A 69 3.22 -9.80 -3.30
C TYR A 69 2.77 -10.24 -4.70
N ALA A 70 2.57 -9.26 -5.58
CA ALA A 70 2.52 -9.44 -7.01
C ALA A 70 3.32 -8.30 -7.67
N PRO A 71 3.77 -8.42 -8.93
CA PRO A 71 4.61 -7.39 -9.55
C PRO A 71 4.01 -6.00 -9.57
N ASP A 72 2.69 -5.89 -9.62
CA ASP A 72 1.98 -4.62 -9.70
C ASP A 72 1.43 -4.13 -8.36
N GLY A 73 1.57 -4.93 -7.29
CA GLY A 73 1.06 -4.50 -6.00
C GLY A 73 1.08 -5.58 -4.93
N VAL A 74 0.38 -5.30 -3.86
CA VAL A 74 0.30 -6.17 -2.69
C VAL A 74 -1.16 -6.38 -2.34
N THR A 75 -1.54 -7.63 -2.05
CA THR A 75 -2.88 -7.96 -1.55
C THR A 75 -2.80 -8.30 -0.06
N VAL A 76 -3.63 -7.64 0.73
CA VAL A 76 -3.74 -7.87 2.17
C VAL A 76 -5.06 -8.58 2.44
N ASP A 77 -4.97 -9.81 2.96
CA ASP A 77 -6.13 -10.53 3.48
C ASP A 77 -6.26 -10.20 4.95
N THR A 78 -7.19 -9.30 5.29
CA THR A 78 -7.33 -8.81 6.65
C THR A 78 -7.67 -9.90 7.66
N ARG A 79 -8.29 -10.98 7.20
CA ARG A 79 -8.62 -12.12 8.06
C ARG A 79 -7.42 -12.99 8.36
N GLY A 80 -6.38 -12.92 7.53
CA GLY A 80 -5.15 -13.67 7.70
C GLY A 80 -4.04 -12.92 8.43
N VAL A 81 -4.20 -11.62 8.66
CA VAL A 81 -3.20 -10.83 9.35
C VAL A 81 -3.24 -11.15 10.85
N PRO A 82 -2.09 -11.53 11.46
CA PRO A 82 -2.04 -11.85 12.87
C PRO A 82 -2.49 -10.68 13.77
N ALA A 83 -3.10 -11.00 14.91
CA ALA A 83 -3.59 -9.99 15.84
C ALA A 83 -2.48 -9.08 16.39
N GLU A 84 -1.24 -9.56 16.44
CA GLU A 84 -0.08 -8.78 16.88
C GLU A 84 0.31 -7.68 15.91
N ILE A 85 -0.12 -7.78 14.66
CA ILE A 85 0.16 -6.79 13.61
C ILE A 85 -0.93 -5.71 13.66
N GLU A 86 -0.49 -4.49 13.89
CA GLU A 86 -1.39 -3.34 13.90
C GLU A 86 -1.46 -2.65 12.54
N THR A 87 -0.34 -2.61 11.82
CA THR A 87 -0.22 -1.86 10.58
C THR A 87 0.50 -2.67 9.51
N VAL A 88 -0.01 -2.61 8.29
CA VAL A 88 0.70 -3.07 7.10
C VAL A 88 1.09 -1.82 6.30
N ALA A 89 2.38 -1.51 6.25
CA ALA A 89 2.90 -0.37 5.52
C ALA A 89 3.29 -0.80 4.11
N ILE A 90 2.75 -0.15 3.11
CA ILE A 90 3.03 -0.44 1.70
C ILE A 90 4.04 0.57 1.20
N THR A 91 5.18 0.08 0.73
CA THR A 91 6.29 0.91 0.28
C THR A 91 6.54 0.72 -1.20
N ALA A 92 7.15 1.71 -1.82
CA ALA A 92 7.63 1.64 -3.19
C ALA A 92 9.05 2.17 -3.25
N SER A 93 9.92 1.45 -3.96
CA SER A 93 11.29 1.89 -4.22
C SER A 93 11.60 1.77 -5.70
N LEU A 94 12.46 2.66 -6.19
CA LEU A 94 12.90 2.61 -7.59
C LEU A 94 13.71 1.35 -7.82
N ASP A 95 13.44 0.64 -8.92
CA ASP A 95 14.10 -0.63 -9.22
C ASP A 95 15.41 -0.47 -9.99
N GLY A 96 15.79 0.76 -10.33
CA GLY A 96 17.02 1.06 -11.05
C GLY A 96 16.88 1.05 -12.57
N SER A 97 15.74 0.65 -13.11
CA SER A 97 15.53 0.61 -14.57
C SER A 97 14.95 1.90 -15.14
N GLY A 98 14.51 2.81 -14.30
CA GLY A 98 13.85 4.05 -14.67
C GLY A 98 14.54 5.28 -14.07
N PRO A 99 13.77 6.24 -13.55
CA PRO A 99 14.32 7.47 -12.99
C PRO A 99 15.28 7.22 -11.84
N ALA A 100 16.22 8.13 -11.61
CA ALA A 100 17.16 8.03 -10.49
C ALA A 100 16.53 8.46 -9.16
N THR A 101 15.50 9.30 -9.19
CA THR A 101 14.73 9.74 -8.02
C THR A 101 13.26 9.87 -8.38
N PHE A 102 12.41 10.06 -7.38
CA PHE A 102 10.99 10.30 -7.60
C PHE A 102 10.65 11.75 -7.97
N GLY A 103 11.64 12.61 -8.04
CA GLY A 103 11.41 14.02 -8.41
C GLY A 103 10.73 14.14 -9.78
N GLY A 104 9.56 14.80 -9.83
CA GLY A 104 8.79 14.97 -11.04
C GLY A 104 8.07 13.71 -11.55
N VAL A 105 8.16 12.61 -10.84
CA VAL A 105 7.48 11.36 -11.21
C VAL A 105 6.02 11.40 -10.72
N PRO A 106 5.04 11.09 -11.60
CA PRO A 106 3.64 11.07 -11.20
C PRO A 106 3.29 9.76 -10.48
N LEU A 107 3.90 9.52 -9.33
CA LEU A 107 3.71 8.30 -8.56
C LEU A 107 2.33 8.29 -7.93
N ARG A 108 1.67 7.15 -7.96
CA ARG A 108 0.30 7.00 -7.48
C ARG A 108 0.11 5.63 -6.84
N ALA A 109 -0.52 5.62 -5.66
CA ALA A 109 -1.00 4.40 -5.04
C ALA A 109 -2.51 4.29 -5.24
N THR A 110 -2.96 3.13 -5.67
CA THR A 110 -4.39 2.82 -5.84
C THR A 110 -4.76 1.76 -4.82
N VAL A 111 -5.78 2.02 -4.02
CA VAL A 111 -6.21 1.13 -2.95
C VAL A 111 -7.58 0.57 -3.29
N GLY A 112 -7.63 -0.72 -3.57
CA GLY A 112 -8.82 -1.35 -4.13
C GLY A 112 -9.17 -0.70 -5.45
N SER A 113 -10.47 -0.51 -5.70
CA SER A 113 -10.96 0.22 -6.87
C SER A 113 -11.57 1.57 -6.50
N GLU A 114 -11.43 2.00 -5.25
CA GLU A 114 -12.20 3.13 -4.71
C GLU A 114 -11.34 4.30 -4.25
N LEU A 115 -10.09 4.07 -3.88
CA LEU A 115 -9.22 5.10 -3.34
C LEU A 115 -7.97 5.25 -4.20
N ASP A 116 -7.52 6.49 -4.32
CA ASP A 116 -6.37 6.85 -5.12
C ASP A 116 -5.57 7.91 -4.38
N PHE A 117 -4.27 7.67 -4.24
CA PHE A 117 -3.37 8.60 -3.57
C PHE A 117 -2.26 9.03 -4.53
N PRO A 118 -2.41 10.19 -5.19
CA PRO A 118 -1.29 10.77 -5.94
C PRO A 118 -0.24 11.29 -4.96
N MET A 119 0.98 10.78 -5.10
CA MET A 119 2.10 11.17 -4.25
C MET A 119 2.82 12.34 -4.90
N THR A 120 2.60 13.53 -4.37
CA THR A 120 3.15 14.77 -4.91
C THR A 120 4.26 15.32 -4.02
N GLY A 121 5.03 16.25 -4.55
CA GLY A 121 6.08 16.93 -3.79
C GLY A 121 7.34 16.09 -3.57
N LEU A 122 7.49 14.98 -4.28
CA LEU A 122 8.68 14.15 -4.20
C LEU A 122 9.82 14.82 -4.98
N THR A 123 11.03 14.74 -4.45
CA THR A 123 12.21 15.42 -5.03
C THR A 123 13.38 14.45 -5.20
N THR A 124 14.03 14.07 -4.11
CA THR A 124 15.24 13.25 -4.15
C THR A 124 15.02 11.84 -3.60
N GLU A 125 13.83 11.54 -3.16
CA GLU A 125 13.49 10.23 -2.61
C GLU A 125 13.65 9.13 -3.64
N THR A 126 14.16 7.98 -3.21
CA THR A 126 14.26 6.76 -4.00
C THR A 126 13.37 5.64 -3.45
N ALA A 127 12.82 5.85 -2.27
CA ALA A 127 11.88 4.95 -1.62
C ALA A 127 10.88 5.78 -0.81
N VAL A 128 9.63 5.35 -0.79
CA VAL A 128 8.56 6.04 -0.07
C VAL A 128 7.63 5.00 0.58
N VAL A 129 7.00 5.41 1.68
CA VAL A 129 5.82 4.71 2.20
C VAL A 129 4.61 5.39 1.60
N GLY A 130 3.84 4.65 0.82
CA GLY A 130 2.66 5.21 0.14
C GLY A 130 1.45 5.23 1.04
N VAL A 131 1.01 4.06 1.49
CA VAL A 131 -0.17 3.93 2.34
C VAL A 131 0.10 2.96 3.47
N GLU A 132 -0.65 3.12 4.56
CA GLU A 132 -0.69 2.20 5.68
C GLU A 132 -2.10 1.67 5.82
N ILE A 133 -2.23 0.35 6.04
CA ILE A 133 -3.49 -0.30 6.32
C ILE A 133 -3.43 -0.77 7.77
N SER A 134 -4.36 -0.32 8.59
CA SER A 134 -4.31 -0.61 10.03
C SER A 134 -5.68 -0.95 10.57
N ASP A 135 -5.68 -1.74 11.66
CA ASP A 135 -6.88 -2.15 12.37
C ASP A 135 -6.86 -1.55 13.78
N ALA A 136 -7.46 -0.39 13.92
CA ALA A 136 -7.58 0.30 15.23
C ALA A 136 -9.02 0.50 15.61
N ASP A 137 -10.00 0.42 14.94
CA ASP A 137 -11.45 0.44 15.13
C ASP A 137 -12.10 0.03 13.80
N GLY A 138 -11.73 -1.15 13.31
CA GLY A 138 -11.97 -1.58 11.96
C GLY A 138 -10.79 -1.21 11.06
N TRP A 139 -10.72 -1.85 9.93
CA TRP A 139 -9.62 -1.64 8.98
C TRP A 139 -9.72 -0.29 8.29
N LYS A 140 -8.62 0.44 8.27
CA LYS A 140 -8.52 1.78 7.69
C LYS A 140 -7.29 1.88 6.81
N VAL A 141 -7.39 2.79 5.84
CA VAL A 141 -6.28 3.18 4.97
C VAL A 141 -5.88 4.59 5.29
N ARG A 142 -4.59 4.81 5.44
CA ARG A 142 -4.01 6.14 5.64
C ARG A 142 -3.00 6.42 4.53
N ALA A 143 -3.13 7.57 3.90
CA ALA A 143 -2.13 8.09 2.96
C ALA A 143 -0.97 8.73 3.75
N VAL A 144 0.25 8.31 3.46
CA VAL A 144 1.43 8.74 4.22
C VAL A 144 2.24 9.85 3.54
#